data_0a9fe6f3b07954d822b61a573c5e6176
#
_entry.id   0a9fe6f3b07954d822b61a573c5e6176
#
_cell.length_a   1.000
_cell.length_b   1.000
_cell.length_c   1.000
_cell.angle_alpha   90.00
_cell.angle_beta   90.00
_cell.angle_gamma   90.00
#
_symmetry.space_group_name_H-M   'P 1'
#
loop_
_entity.id
_entity.type
_entity.pdbx_description
1 polymer ?
#
loop_
_entity_poly.entity_id
_entity_poly.type
_entity_poly.pdbx_seq_one_letter_code
_entity_poly.pdbx_strand_id
1 'polypeptide(L)'
;MSKHYDYLAIGGGSGGIASINRAAMYGQKCALIEAKELGGTCVNVGCVPKKVMWHAAQIREAIHLYGPDYGFDTTINHFDWEKLVASRSAYIDRIHTSYDNVLGKNNVDVIKGFARFVDAHTVEVNGETITADHILIATGGRPSHPNIPGVEYGIDSDGFFELPALPKRVAVVGAGYIAVELAGVINGLGAETHLFVRKHAPLRSFDPLIVETLVEVMNAEGPQLHTNAIPKAVVKNADGSLTLELEDGRSQTVDCLIWAIGREPATDNFNLAATGVKTNEKATSSLISSRTPTCRASTRWAITLAPSS
;
A
#
# COMPACT_ATOMS: atom_id res chain seq x y z
N MET A 1 -11.89 -2.04 35.36
CA MET A 1 -12.68 -3.16 34.79
C MET A 1 -12.28 -3.29 33.32
N SER A 2 -11.93 -4.48 32.86
CA SER A 2 -11.64 -4.71 31.44
C SER A 2 -12.91 -4.46 30.61
N LYS A 3 -12.78 -3.73 29.49
CA LYS A 3 -13.88 -3.54 28.53
C LYS A 3 -14.08 -4.85 27.77
N HIS A 4 -15.34 -5.28 27.60
CA HIS A 4 -15.70 -6.47 26.82
C HIS A 4 -16.55 -6.10 25.63
N TYR A 5 -16.27 -6.72 24.47
CA TYR A 5 -16.98 -6.55 23.20
C TYR A 5 -17.39 -7.90 22.60
N ASP A 6 -18.47 -7.91 21.83
CA ASP A 6 -18.88 -9.09 21.08
C ASP A 6 -17.94 -9.32 19.88
N TYR A 7 -17.49 -8.21 19.28
CA TYR A 7 -16.62 -8.25 18.10
C TYR A 7 -15.57 -7.13 18.14
N LEU A 8 -14.31 -7.52 18.00
CA LEU A 8 -13.15 -6.62 17.98
C LEU A 8 -12.39 -6.76 16.66
N ALA A 9 -12.08 -5.66 15.98
CA ALA A 9 -11.19 -5.66 14.83
C ALA A 9 -9.85 -4.99 15.18
N ILE A 10 -8.74 -5.63 14.84
CA ILE A 10 -7.38 -5.08 14.94
C ILE A 10 -6.93 -4.69 13.54
N GLY A 11 -6.83 -3.40 13.29
CA GLY A 11 -6.52 -2.78 12.00
C GLY A 11 -7.74 -2.13 11.35
N GLY A 12 -7.67 -0.80 11.23
CA GLY A 12 -8.70 0.08 10.64
C GLY A 12 -8.55 0.29 9.13
N GLY A 13 -8.00 -0.71 8.42
CA GLY A 13 -7.98 -0.74 6.96
C GLY A 13 -9.31 -1.23 6.37
N SER A 14 -9.33 -1.44 5.05
CA SER A 14 -10.55 -1.85 4.32
C SER A 14 -11.22 -3.09 4.90
N GLY A 15 -10.44 -4.10 5.32
CA GLY A 15 -10.98 -5.33 5.92
C GLY A 15 -11.58 -5.11 7.29
N GLY A 16 -10.88 -4.38 8.16
CA GLY A 16 -11.35 -4.10 9.53
C GLY A 16 -12.60 -3.22 9.54
N ILE A 17 -12.56 -2.08 8.83
CA ILE A 17 -13.72 -1.16 8.76
C ILE A 17 -14.96 -1.83 8.17
N ALA A 18 -14.81 -2.58 7.06
CA ALA A 18 -15.95 -3.26 6.45
C ALA A 18 -16.56 -4.31 7.39
N SER A 19 -15.71 -5.09 8.05
CA SER A 19 -16.16 -6.15 8.96
C SER A 19 -16.81 -5.60 10.22
N ILE A 20 -16.17 -4.60 10.87
CA ILE A 20 -16.67 -4.04 12.14
C ILE A 20 -18.01 -3.31 11.94
N ASN A 21 -18.16 -2.54 10.87
CA ASN A 21 -19.42 -1.89 10.56
C ASN A 21 -20.52 -2.91 10.31
N ARG A 22 -20.22 -4.02 9.63
CA ARG A 22 -21.20 -5.06 9.38
C ARG A 22 -21.65 -5.72 10.68
N ALA A 23 -20.73 -6.06 11.58
CA ALA A 23 -21.05 -6.64 12.89
C ALA A 23 -21.91 -5.67 13.72
N ALA A 24 -21.56 -4.39 13.77
CA ALA A 24 -22.31 -3.38 14.49
C ALA A 24 -23.74 -3.18 13.94
N MET A 25 -23.90 -3.23 12.60
CA MET A 25 -25.24 -3.18 11.97
C MET A 25 -26.14 -4.36 12.34
N TYR A 26 -25.59 -5.48 12.79
CA TYR A 26 -26.32 -6.62 13.34
C TYR A 26 -26.48 -6.57 14.87
N GLY A 27 -26.23 -5.41 15.48
CA GLY A 27 -26.46 -5.16 16.90
C GLY A 27 -25.36 -5.65 17.84
N GLN A 28 -24.18 -6.01 17.29
CA GLN A 28 -23.06 -6.42 18.14
C GLN A 28 -22.40 -5.20 18.77
N LYS A 29 -21.92 -5.32 20.00
CA LYS A 29 -21.07 -4.35 20.67
C LYS A 29 -19.64 -4.48 20.11
N CYS A 30 -19.20 -3.45 19.39
CA CYS A 30 -18.00 -3.53 18.58
C CYS A 30 -16.93 -2.52 18.98
N ALA A 31 -15.64 -2.92 18.83
CA ALA A 31 -14.51 -2.00 18.90
C ALA A 31 -13.54 -2.23 17.75
N LEU A 32 -12.89 -1.15 17.31
CA LEU A 32 -11.86 -1.13 16.28
C LEU A 32 -10.57 -0.54 16.88
N ILE A 33 -9.48 -1.29 16.86
CA ILE A 33 -8.15 -0.81 17.26
C ILE A 33 -7.37 -0.46 16.00
N GLU A 34 -6.87 0.80 15.91
CA GLU A 34 -6.03 1.25 14.80
C GLU A 34 -4.81 2.03 15.34
N ALA A 35 -3.63 1.65 14.87
CA ALA A 35 -2.38 2.23 15.30
C ALA A 35 -2.01 3.52 14.55
N LYS A 36 -2.53 3.69 13.33
CA LYS A 36 -2.28 4.82 12.45
C LYS A 36 -3.59 5.53 12.09
N GLU A 37 -3.79 5.86 10.82
CA GLU A 37 -5.01 6.49 10.33
C GLU A 37 -6.00 5.48 9.76
N LEU A 38 -7.30 5.75 9.94
CA LEU A 38 -8.36 4.93 9.37
C LEU A 38 -8.26 4.85 7.84
N GLY A 39 -8.71 3.74 7.28
CA GLY A 39 -8.64 3.48 5.84
C GLY A 39 -7.44 2.63 5.41
N GLY A 40 -6.42 2.52 6.26
CA GLY A 40 -5.22 1.70 6.02
C GLY A 40 -4.48 2.10 4.76
N THR A 41 -3.73 1.17 4.17
CA THR A 41 -2.92 1.40 2.96
C THR A 41 -3.73 1.99 1.81
N CYS A 42 -4.92 1.45 1.53
CA CYS A 42 -5.69 1.86 0.36
C CYS A 42 -6.04 3.36 0.38
N VAL A 43 -6.47 3.88 1.51
CA VAL A 43 -6.91 5.28 1.63
C VAL A 43 -5.72 6.23 1.81
N ASN A 44 -4.74 5.84 2.59
CA ASN A 44 -3.69 6.77 3.02
C ASN A 44 -2.47 6.78 2.08
N VAL A 45 -2.00 5.61 1.66
CA VAL A 45 -0.74 5.43 0.90
C VAL A 45 -0.89 4.38 -0.21
N GLY A 46 -2.04 4.34 -0.90
CA GLY A 46 -2.31 3.32 -1.92
C GLY A 46 -3.30 3.76 -2.98
N CYS A 47 -4.42 3.03 -3.06
CA CYS A 47 -5.39 3.15 -4.16
C CYS A 47 -5.91 4.58 -4.35
N VAL A 48 -6.31 5.24 -3.26
CA VAL A 48 -6.93 6.57 -3.30
C VAL A 48 -5.94 7.64 -3.73
N PRO A 49 -4.82 7.89 -3.00
CA PRO A 49 -3.86 8.90 -3.39
C PRO A 49 -3.25 8.62 -4.77
N LYS A 50 -2.95 7.37 -5.11
CA LYS A 50 -2.43 6.99 -6.41
C LYS A 50 -3.41 7.36 -7.53
N LYS A 51 -4.71 7.09 -7.34
CA LYS A 51 -5.73 7.38 -8.36
C LYS A 51 -5.88 8.89 -8.60
N VAL A 52 -5.80 9.71 -7.55
CA VAL A 52 -5.78 11.18 -7.70
C VAL A 52 -4.59 11.64 -8.53
N MET A 53 -3.38 11.11 -8.23
CA MET A 53 -2.16 11.46 -8.94
C MET A 53 -2.16 10.93 -10.38
N TRP A 54 -2.73 9.74 -10.62
CA TRP A 54 -2.91 9.19 -11.95
C TRP A 54 -3.83 10.08 -12.82
N HIS A 55 -4.91 10.64 -12.26
CA HIS A 55 -5.75 11.59 -13.00
C HIS A 55 -4.97 12.86 -13.38
N ALA A 56 -4.09 13.36 -12.51
CA ALA A 56 -3.22 14.49 -12.88
C ALA A 56 -2.26 14.13 -14.03
N ALA A 57 -1.68 12.93 -14.00
CA ALA A 57 -0.84 12.41 -15.07
C ALA A 57 -1.62 12.33 -16.40
N GLN A 58 -2.86 11.81 -16.37
CA GLN A 58 -3.73 11.75 -17.56
C GLN A 58 -4.08 13.13 -18.13
N ILE A 59 -4.30 14.14 -17.27
CA ILE A 59 -4.55 15.52 -17.74
C ILE A 59 -3.31 16.04 -18.51
N ARG A 60 -2.12 15.82 -17.98
CA ARG A 60 -0.88 16.21 -18.65
C ARG A 60 -0.71 15.49 -20.00
N GLU A 61 -0.94 14.18 -19.99
CA GLU A 61 -0.91 13.35 -21.21
C GLU A 61 -1.93 13.82 -22.25
N ALA A 62 -3.16 14.11 -21.85
CA ALA A 62 -4.20 14.62 -22.74
C ALA A 62 -3.80 15.96 -23.40
N ILE A 63 -3.13 16.85 -22.66
CA ILE A 63 -2.67 18.13 -23.18
C ILE A 63 -1.55 17.92 -24.21
N HIS A 64 -0.58 17.05 -23.91
CA HIS A 64 0.61 16.91 -24.75
C HIS A 64 0.45 15.93 -25.91
N LEU A 65 -0.26 14.82 -25.69
CA LEU A 65 -0.36 13.72 -26.65
C LEU A 65 -1.59 13.87 -27.53
N TYR A 66 -2.76 14.13 -26.95
CA TYR A 66 -4.00 14.17 -27.71
C TYR A 66 -4.39 15.59 -28.16
N GLY A 67 -4.06 16.61 -27.37
CA GLY A 67 -4.43 18.00 -27.64
C GLY A 67 -4.06 18.48 -29.05
N PRO A 68 -2.82 18.27 -29.54
CA PRO A 68 -2.40 18.68 -30.87
C PRO A 68 -3.26 18.09 -31.99
N ASP A 69 -3.64 16.82 -31.90
CA ASP A 69 -4.45 16.13 -32.89
C ASP A 69 -5.89 16.69 -33.00
N TYR A 70 -6.34 17.34 -31.92
CA TYR A 70 -7.64 18.03 -31.86
C TYR A 70 -7.54 19.54 -32.11
N GLY A 71 -6.37 20.02 -32.52
CA GLY A 71 -6.14 21.43 -32.85
C GLY A 71 -5.87 22.34 -31.65
N PHE A 72 -5.57 21.77 -30.47
CA PHE A 72 -5.17 22.57 -29.32
C PHE A 72 -3.65 22.83 -29.34
N ASP A 73 -3.25 24.06 -29.53
CA ASP A 73 -1.87 24.52 -29.35
C ASP A 73 -1.69 24.98 -27.90
N THR A 74 -1.18 24.10 -27.06
CA THR A 74 -1.09 24.30 -25.60
C THR A 74 0.31 24.08 -25.10
N THR A 75 0.72 24.88 -24.11
CA THR A 75 1.99 24.71 -23.40
C THR A 75 1.75 24.65 -21.90
N ILE A 76 2.31 23.65 -21.24
CA ILE A 76 2.32 23.58 -19.79
C ILE A 76 3.52 24.39 -19.29
N ASN A 77 3.27 25.60 -18.78
CA ASN A 77 4.32 26.48 -18.27
C ASN A 77 4.88 26.01 -16.92
N HIS A 78 4.03 25.40 -16.07
CA HIS A 78 4.40 24.97 -14.73
C HIS A 78 3.47 23.86 -14.25
N PHE A 79 4.02 22.92 -13.50
CA PHE A 79 3.30 21.90 -12.74
C PHE A 79 3.57 22.10 -11.25
N ASP A 80 2.52 22.34 -10.48
CA ASP A 80 2.57 22.59 -9.04
C ASP A 80 2.30 21.30 -8.27
N TRP A 81 3.38 20.65 -7.82
CA TRP A 81 3.31 19.42 -7.03
C TRP A 81 2.63 19.62 -5.68
N GLU A 82 2.92 20.74 -4.99
CA GLU A 82 2.36 21.02 -3.67
C GLU A 82 0.83 21.16 -3.74
N LYS A 83 0.33 21.84 -4.79
CA LYS A 83 -1.10 21.95 -5.05
C LYS A 83 -1.75 20.58 -5.31
N LEU A 84 -1.11 19.70 -6.07
CA LEU A 84 -1.60 18.32 -6.29
C LEU A 84 -1.66 17.56 -4.97
N VAL A 85 -0.58 17.61 -4.17
CA VAL A 85 -0.50 16.95 -2.86
C VAL A 85 -1.55 17.49 -1.90
N ALA A 86 -1.75 18.81 -1.83
CA ALA A 86 -2.78 19.42 -1.00
C ALA A 86 -4.19 18.98 -1.38
N SER A 87 -4.49 18.93 -2.69
CA SER A 87 -5.79 18.47 -3.20
C SER A 87 -6.04 16.99 -2.89
N ARG A 88 -4.99 16.16 -3.03
CA ARG A 88 -5.02 14.74 -2.67
C ARG A 88 -5.29 14.55 -1.17
N SER A 89 -4.58 15.27 -0.32
CA SER A 89 -4.73 15.21 1.13
C SER A 89 -6.13 15.63 1.56
N ALA A 90 -6.64 16.74 1.05
CA ALA A 90 -8.00 17.18 1.32
C ALA A 90 -9.08 16.17 0.88
N TYR A 91 -8.81 15.37 -0.15
CA TYR A 91 -9.69 14.28 -0.54
C TYR A 91 -9.66 13.12 0.46
N ILE A 92 -8.47 12.76 0.96
CA ILE A 92 -8.27 11.73 2.00
C ILE A 92 -8.97 12.15 3.31
N ASP A 93 -8.83 13.42 3.73
CA ASP A 93 -9.46 13.95 4.94
C ASP A 93 -10.99 13.84 4.91
N ARG A 94 -11.60 14.04 3.72
CA ARG A 94 -13.04 13.80 3.56
C ARG A 94 -13.43 12.33 3.75
N ILE A 95 -12.56 11.39 3.35
CA ILE A 95 -12.79 9.96 3.56
C ILE A 95 -12.65 9.63 5.05
N HIS A 96 -11.65 10.17 5.74
CA HIS A 96 -11.51 10.01 7.19
C HIS A 96 -12.75 10.49 7.92
N THR A 97 -13.21 11.71 7.63
CA THR A 97 -14.46 12.25 8.18
C THR A 97 -15.68 11.34 7.92
N SER A 98 -15.75 10.74 6.72
CA SER A 98 -16.81 9.79 6.40
C SER A 98 -16.72 8.52 7.25
N TYR A 99 -15.52 7.99 7.48
CA TYR A 99 -15.34 6.82 8.35
C TYR A 99 -15.70 7.11 9.80
N ASP A 100 -15.26 8.24 10.34
CA ASP A 100 -15.62 8.67 11.69
C ASP A 100 -17.14 8.77 11.87
N ASN A 101 -17.82 9.38 10.91
CA ASN A 101 -19.27 9.49 10.93
C ASN A 101 -19.98 8.13 10.87
N VAL A 102 -19.53 7.22 10.02
CA VAL A 102 -20.15 5.88 9.87
C VAL A 102 -19.90 5.02 11.09
N LEU A 103 -18.66 5.01 11.61
CA LEU A 103 -18.31 4.26 12.81
C LEU A 103 -19.08 4.81 14.03
N GLY A 104 -19.15 6.13 14.19
CA GLY A 104 -19.91 6.78 15.25
C GLY A 104 -21.41 6.48 15.16
N LYS A 105 -22.01 6.54 13.97
CA LYS A 105 -23.43 6.20 13.75
C LYS A 105 -23.73 4.74 14.13
N ASN A 106 -22.79 3.84 13.92
CA ASN A 106 -22.92 2.43 14.25
C ASN A 106 -22.47 2.11 15.69
N ASN A 107 -22.17 3.13 16.51
CA ASN A 107 -21.69 2.97 17.89
C ASN A 107 -20.47 2.04 18.02
N VAL A 108 -19.53 2.14 17.09
CA VAL A 108 -18.25 1.41 17.14
C VAL A 108 -17.26 2.22 17.96
N ASP A 109 -16.69 1.64 19.01
CA ASP A 109 -15.61 2.26 19.77
C ASP A 109 -14.30 2.20 18.98
N VAL A 110 -13.76 3.35 18.58
CA VAL A 110 -12.46 3.45 17.91
C VAL A 110 -11.38 3.72 18.94
N ILE A 111 -10.39 2.82 19.03
CA ILE A 111 -9.29 2.87 19.99
C ILE A 111 -7.98 3.06 19.23
N LYS A 112 -7.35 4.23 19.37
CA LYS A 112 -6.02 4.47 18.79
C LYS A 112 -4.94 3.78 19.62
N GLY A 113 -4.10 2.97 18.95
CA GLY A 113 -2.95 2.31 19.58
C GLY A 113 -2.57 1.00 18.90
N PHE A 114 -1.45 0.46 19.34
CA PHE A 114 -0.99 -0.87 18.96
C PHE A 114 -1.58 -1.92 19.90
N ALA A 115 -2.28 -2.90 19.33
CA ALA A 115 -2.78 -4.05 20.06
C ALA A 115 -1.70 -5.12 20.21
N ARG A 116 -1.67 -5.79 21.35
CA ARG A 116 -0.85 -6.96 21.61
C ARG A 116 -1.69 -8.05 22.25
N PHE A 117 -1.63 -9.27 21.73
CA PHE A 117 -2.35 -10.39 22.33
C PHE A 117 -1.76 -10.81 23.68
N VAL A 118 -2.64 -10.98 24.66
CA VAL A 118 -2.35 -11.62 25.95
C VAL A 118 -2.72 -13.11 25.84
N ASP A 119 -3.87 -13.39 25.23
CA ASP A 119 -4.37 -14.73 24.88
C ASP A 119 -5.29 -14.64 23.65
N ALA A 120 -6.01 -15.71 23.32
CA ALA A 120 -6.87 -15.80 22.13
C ALA A 120 -8.06 -14.82 22.12
N HIS A 121 -8.47 -14.33 23.28
CA HIS A 121 -9.66 -13.47 23.46
C HIS A 121 -9.34 -12.15 24.16
N THR A 122 -8.07 -11.94 24.51
CA THR A 122 -7.62 -10.78 25.29
C THR A 122 -6.50 -10.05 24.56
N VAL A 123 -6.65 -8.77 24.38
CA VAL A 123 -5.62 -7.87 23.86
C VAL A 123 -5.31 -6.76 24.87
N GLU A 124 -4.07 -6.31 24.86
CA GLU A 124 -3.61 -5.10 25.54
C GLU A 124 -3.40 -3.99 24.51
N VAL A 125 -3.87 -2.79 24.82
CA VAL A 125 -3.62 -1.57 24.06
C VAL A 125 -3.49 -0.39 25.02
N ASN A 126 -2.43 0.40 24.87
CA ASN A 126 -2.13 1.56 25.73
C ASN A 126 -2.13 1.23 27.25
N GLY A 127 -1.74 0.01 27.65
CA GLY A 127 -1.75 -0.45 29.04
C GLY A 127 -3.12 -0.88 29.56
N GLU A 128 -4.16 -0.84 28.75
CA GLU A 128 -5.50 -1.34 29.09
C GLU A 128 -5.74 -2.71 28.47
N THR A 129 -6.40 -3.59 29.22
CA THR A 129 -6.80 -4.93 28.74
C THR A 129 -8.24 -4.89 28.21
N ILE A 130 -8.43 -5.42 27.02
CA ILE A 130 -9.71 -5.53 26.31
C ILE A 130 -9.97 -7.00 25.99
N THR A 131 -11.20 -7.46 26.22
CA THR A 131 -11.62 -8.82 25.88
C THR A 131 -12.69 -8.80 24.79
N ALA A 132 -12.74 -9.83 23.94
CA ALA A 132 -13.79 -9.98 22.96
C ALA A 132 -14.11 -11.46 22.68
N ASP A 133 -15.38 -11.73 22.34
CA ASP A 133 -15.82 -13.06 21.92
C ASP A 133 -15.20 -13.44 20.57
N HIS A 134 -15.15 -12.47 19.65
CA HIS A 134 -14.56 -12.63 18.32
C HIS A 134 -13.55 -11.54 18.04
N ILE A 135 -12.35 -11.92 17.60
CA ILE A 135 -11.29 -10.97 17.22
C ILE A 135 -10.92 -11.16 15.75
N LEU A 136 -11.05 -10.10 14.97
CA LEU A 136 -10.55 -10.03 13.59
C LEU A 136 -9.17 -9.42 13.57
N ILE A 137 -8.20 -10.13 13.01
CA ILE A 137 -6.87 -9.60 12.72
C ILE A 137 -6.86 -9.11 11.27
N ALA A 138 -6.82 -7.79 11.08
CA ALA A 138 -6.86 -7.12 9.78
C ALA A 138 -5.73 -6.08 9.64
N THR A 139 -4.55 -6.41 10.17
CA THR A 139 -3.37 -5.52 10.25
C THR A 139 -2.71 -5.25 8.90
N GLY A 140 -3.14 -5.93 7.84
CA GLY A 140 -2.67 -5.70 6.48
C GLY A 140 -1.22 -6.13 6.28
N GLY A 141 -0.51 -5.36 5.47
CA GLY A 141 0.89 -5.61 5.14
C GLY A 141 1.67 -4.32 4.95
N ARG A 142 2.99 -4.43 4.94
CA ARG A 142 3.94 -3.35 4.71
C ARG A 142 4.80 -3.63 3.48
N PRO A 143 5.41 -2.60 2.83
CA PRO A 143 6.36 -2.81 1.75
C PRO A 143 7.54 -3.68 2.17
N SER A 144 8.04 -4.50 1.23
CA SER A 144 9.24 -5.31 1.42
C SER A 144 10.44 -4.61 0.78
N HIS A 145 11.61 -4.75 1.42
CA HIS A 145 12.87 -4.20 0.94
C HIS A 145 13.85 -5.33 0.58
N PRO A 146 14.76 -5.15 -0.41
CA PRO A 146 15.79 -6.12 -0.69
C PRO A 146 16.87 -6.08 0.39
N ASN A 147 17.57 -7.18 0.58
CA ASN A 147 18.73 -7.24 1.49
C ASN A 147 20.02 -6.98 0.69
N ILE A 148 20.29 -5.72 0.39
CA ILE A 148 21.47 -5.25 -0.36
C ILE A 148 22.07 -4.01 0.29
N PRO A 149 23.37 -3.73 0.10
CA PRO A 149 24.00 -2.49 0.58
C PRO A 149 23.32 -1.24 0.03
N GLY A 150 23.09 -0.23 0.88
CA GLY A 150 22.51 1.06 0.51
C GLY A 150 20.99 1.03 0.27
N VAL A 151 20.31 -0.04 0.66
CA VAL A 151 18.84 -0.15 0.53
C VAL A 151 18.10 1.01 1.19
N GLU A 152 18.63 1.52 2.28
CA GLU A 152 18.10 2.63 3.09
C GLU A 152 18.08 3.98 2.37
N TYR A 153 18.81 4.14 1.27
CA TYR A 153 18.79 5.37 0.46
C TYR A 153 17.56 5.43 -0.46
N GLY A 154 16.94 4.30 -0.77
CA GLY A 154 15.67 4.25 -1.48
C GLY A 154 14.49 4.39 -0.53
N ILE A 155 13.37 4.86 -1.06
CA ILE A 155 12.06 4.86 -0.40
C ILE A 155 11.22 3.67 -0.87
N ASP A 156 10.09 3.44 -0.24
CA ASP A 156 9.11 2.45 -0.69
C ASP A 156 7.84 3.11 -1.26
N SER A 157 6.81 2.32 -1.51
CA SER A 157 5.52 2.81 -2.02
C SER A 157 4.81 3.78 -1.07
N ASP A 158 5.03 3.66 0.23
CA ASP A 158 4.41 4.54 1.22
C ASP A 158 5.16 5.88 1.19
N GLY A 159 6.51 5.86 1.17
CA GLY A 159 7.36 7.05 1.04
C GLY A 159 7.15 7.85 -0.24
N PHE A 160 6.70 7.21 -1.34
CA PHE A 160 6.32 7.94 -2.56
C PHE A 160 5.25 9.01 -2.29
N PHE A 161 4.27 8.71 -1.45
CA PHE A 161 3.21 9.67 -1.12
C PHE A 161 3.64 10.78 -0.16
N GLU A 162 4.82 10.66 0.44
CA GLU A 162 5.42 11.65 1.35
C GLU A 162 6.43 12.56 0.63
N LEU A 163 6.68 12.35 -0.66
CA LEU A 163 7.63 13.17 -1.43
C LEU A 163 7.24 14.64 -1.41
N PRO A 164 8.16 15.55 -1.04
CA PRO A 164 7.91 16.99 -0.97
C PRO A 164 7.84 17.65 -2.35
N ALA A 165 8.45 17.02 -3.36
CA ALA A 165 8.49 17.51 -4.75
C ALA A 165 8.56 16.32 -5.71
N LEU A 166 8.17 16.53 -6.97
CA LEU A 166 8.39 15.53 -8.02
C LEU A 166 9.88 15.47 -8.36
N PRO A 167 10.55 14.32 -8.14
CA PRO A 167 11.95 14.16 -8.52
C PRO A 167 12.11 14.21 -10.04
N LYS A 168 13.25 14.68 -10.53
CA LYS A 168 13.50 14.78 -11.99
C LYS A 168 13.75 13.41 -12.62
N ARG A 169 14.53 12.55 -11.94
CA ARG A 169 14.90 11.22 -12.40
C ARG A 169 14.54 10.19 -11.32
N VAL A 170 13.76 9.18 -11.68
CA VAL A 170 13.26 8.19 -10.72
C VAL A 170 13.52 6.79 -11.22
N ALA A 171 14.06 5.93 -10.34
CA ALA A 171 14.11 4.49 -10.54
C ALA A 171 13.03 3.82 -9.69
N VAL A 172 12.17 3.03 -10.33
CA VAL A 172 11.21 2.16 -9.65
C VAL A 172 11.68 0.72 -9.82
N VAL A 173 11.91 0.02 -8.72
CA VAL A 173 12.37 -1.36 -8.72
C VAL A 173 11.23 -2.28 -8.30
N GLY A 174 10.78 -3.11 -9.23
CA GLY A 174 9.68 -4.05 -9.01
C GLY A 174 8.96 -4.42 -10.29
N ALA A 175 8.26 -5.54 -10.29
CA ALA A 175 7.54 -6.06 -11.45
C ALA A 175 6.04 -6.28 -11.20
N GLY A 176 5.55 -5.89 -10.03
CA GLY A 176 4.14 -5.98 -9.65
C GLY A 176 3.34 -4.73 -10.05
N TYR A 177 2.03 -4.79 -9.82
CA TYR A 177 1.12 -3.69 -10.14
C TYR A 177 1.49 -2.36 -9.46
N ILE A 178 2.01 -2.38 -8.22
CA ILE A 178 2.45 -1.16 -7.52
C ILE A 178 3.59 -0.49 -8.31
N ALA A 179 4.59 -1.25 -8.74
CA ALA A 179 5.71 -0.72 -9.50
C ALA A 179 5.25 -0.10 -10.83
N VAL A 180 4.40 -0.80 -11.57
CA VAL A 180 3.86 -0.33 -12.85
C VAL A 180 3.03 0.94 -12.67
N GLU A 181 2.14 0.97 -11.68
CA GLU A 181 1.27 2.12 -11.41
C GLU A 181 2.07 3.36 -10.98
N LEU A 182 3.05 3.21 -10.07
CA LEU A 182 3.88 4.33 -9.61
C LEU A 182 4.78 4.85 -10.74
N ALA A 183 5.44 3.95 -11.49
CA ALA A 183 6.26 4.34 -12.63
C ALA A 183 5.43 5.08 -13.69
N GLY A 184 4.23 4.59 -13.99
CA GLY A 184 3.30 5.24 -14.93
C GLY A 184 2.86 6.63 -14.48
N VAL A 185 2.51 6.79 -13.19
CA VAL A 185 2.14 8.10 -12.63
C VAL A 185 3.30 9.09 -12.70
N ILE A 186 4.48 8.69 -12.27
CA ILE A 186 5.68 9.54 -12.21
C ILE A 186 6.08 9.97 -13.64
N ASN A 187 6.12 9.03 -14.58
CA ASN A 187 6.38 9.28 -15.99
C ASN A 187 5.34 10.24 -16.59
N GLY A 188 4.04 9.95 -16.39
CA GLY A 188 2.95 10.77 -16.87
C GLY A 188 2.94 12.20 -16.29
N LEU A 189 3.48 12.42 -15.08
CA LEU A 189 3.69 13.75 -14.51
C LEU A 189 4.94 14.45 -15.05
N GLY A 190 5.80 13.78 -15.84
CA GLY A 190 6.90 14.37 -16.59
C GLY A 190 8.29 14.15 -16.00
N ALA A 191 8.47 13.28 -15.04
CA ALA A 191 9.79 12.86 -14.58
C ALA A 191 10.39 11.82 -15.53
N GLU A 192 11.71 11.85 -15.72
CA GLU A 192 12.45 10.75 -16.34
C GLU A 192 12.34 9.52 -15.43
N THR A 193 11.71 8.45 -15.95
CA THR A 193 11.34 7.30 -15.13
C THR A 193 11.91 6.01 -15.71
N HIS A 194 12.57 5.23 -14.84
CA HIS A 194 13.14 3.93 -15.16
C HIS A 194 12.45 2.84 -14.33
N LEU A 195 11.92 1.81 -14.98
CA LEU A 195 11.32 0.64 -14.33
C LEU A 195 12.25 -0.56 -14.43
N PHE A 196 12.75 -1.04 -13.30
CA PHE A 196 13.66 -2.18 -13.22
C PHE A 196 12.90 -3.44 -12.83
N VAL A 197 12.90 -4.45 -13.72
CA VAL A 197 12.22 -5.72 -13.48
C VAL A 197 13.20 -6.88 -13.52
N ARG A 198 13.15 -7.76 -12.53
CA ARG A 198 14.07 -8.89 -12.36
C ARG A 198 14.03 -9.91 -13.50
N LYS A 199 12.95 -9.99 -14.25
CA LYS A 199 12.74 -10.95 -15.35
C LYS A 199 12.48 -10.17 -16.66
N HIS A 200 11.99 -10.88 -17.68
CA HIS A 200 11.78 -10.36 -19.03
C HIS A 200 10.64 -9.34 -19.15
N ALA A 201 9.69 -9.29 -18.19
CA ALA A 201 8.55 -8.38 -18.24
C ALA A 201 7.98 -8.09 -16.84
N PRO A 202 7.26 -6.95 -16.64
CA PRO A 202 6.40 -6.72 -15.49
C PRO A 202 5.12 -7.58 -15.58
N LEU A 203 4.33 -7.65 -14.51
CA LEU A 203 3.00 -8.27 -14.43
C LEU A 203 2.89 -9.71 -14.96
N ARG A 204 3.95 -10.50 -14.92
CA ARG A 204 4.05 -11.84 -15.53
C ARG A 204 2.99 -12.87 -15.10
N SER A 205 2.25 -12.61 -14.02
CA SER A 205 1.13 -13.42 -13.55
C SER A 205 -0.23 -12.98 -14.11
N PHE A 206 -0.25 -11.92 -14.91
CA PHE A 206 -1.44 -11.43 -15.61
C PHE A 206 -1.59 -12.11 -16.96
N ASP A 207 -2.72 -11.85 -17.63
CA ASP A 207 -2.97 -12.33 -18.98
C ASP A 207 -1.82 -11.91 -19.92
N PRO A 208 -1.30 -12.82 -20.76
CA PRO A 208 -0.21 -12.50 -21.69
C PRO A 208 -0.47 -11.30 -22.58
N LEU A 209 -1.71 -11.13 -23.09
CA LEU A 209 -2.08 -9.99 -23.91
C LEU A 209 -1.89 -8.66 -23.15
N ILE A 210 -2.28 -8.61 -21.87
CA ILE A 210 -2.08 -7.43 -21.03
C ILE A 210 -0.57 -7.15 -20.87
N VAL A 211 0.23 -8.19 -20.62
CA VAL A 211 1.69 -8.04 -20.44
C VAL A 211 2.36 -7.53 -21.70
N GLU A 212 2.06 -8.14 -22.84
CA GLU A 212 2.63 -7.78 -24.14
C GLU A 212 2.27 -6.34 -24.52
N THR A 213 0.97 -5.99 -24.49
CA THR A 213 0.50 -4.62 -24.77
C THR A 213 1.12 -3.59 -23.82
N LEU A 214 1.25 -3.91 -22.52
CA LEU A 214 1.89 -3.01 -21.58
C LEU A 214 3.36 -2.75 -21.93
N VAL A 215 4.11 -3.78 -22.31
CA VAL A 215 5.52 -3.66 -22.72
C VAL A 215 5.64 -2.85 -24.01
N GLU A 216 4.75 -3.05 -25.00
CA GLU A 216 4.71 -2.27 -26.22
C GLU A 216 4.48 -0.77 -25.94
N VAL A 217 3.49 -0.44 -25.11
CA VAL A 217 3.21 0.95 -24.69
C VAL A 217 4.36 1.56 -23.90
N MET A 218 4.96 0.81 -22.98
CA MET A 218 6.14 1.29 -22.25
C MET A 218 7.31 1.61 -23.17
N ASN A 219 7.56 0.80 -24.18
CA ASN A 219 8.63 1.02 -25.15
C ASN A 219 8.38 2.22 -26.06
N ALA A 220 7.12 2.56 -26.34
CA ALA A 220 6.74 3.67 -27.18
C ALA A 220 6.73 5.03 -26.43
N GLU A 221 6.14 5.07 -25.25
CA GLU A 221 5.76 6.33 -24.58
C GLU A 221 5.97 6.29 -23.05
N GLY A 222 6.23 5.12 -22.49
CA GLY A 222 6.21 4.89 -21.06
C GLY A 222 7.54 5.08 -20.35
N PRO A 223 7.61 4.64 -19.10
CA PRO A 223 8.86 4.54 -18.37
C PRO A 223 9.87 3.65 -19.12
N GLN A 224 11.15 3.99 -19.06
CA GLN A 224 12.21 3.17 -19.66
C GLN A 224 12.27 1.81 -18.94
N LEU A 225 11.94 0.74 -19.65
CA LEU A 225 11.89 -0.61 -19.08
C LEU A 225 13.28 -1.29 -19.12
N HIS A 226 13.78 -1.65 -17.95
CA HIS A 226 15.02 -2.41 -17.77
C HIS A 226 14.70 -3.84 -17.34
N THR A 227 14.78 -4.78 -18.28
CA THR A 227 14.52 -6.19 -18.01
C THR A 227 15.78 -6.93 -17.53
N ASN A 228 15.56 -8.08 -16.88
CA ASN A 228 16.61 -8.91 -16.29
C ASN A 228 17.55 -8.10 -15.38
N ALA A 229 17.00 -7.13 -14.69
CA ALA A 229 17.69 -6.16 -13.86
C ALA A 229 17.58 -6.57 -12.39
N ILE A 230 18.67 -7.12 -11.82
CA ILE A 230 18.74 -7.54 -10.43
C ILE A 230 19.57 -6.51 -9.67
N PRO A 231 18.99 -5.78 -8.70
CA PRO A 231 19.72 -4.84 -7.87
C PRO A 231 20.82 -5.53 -7.06
N LYS A 232 22.01 -4.92 -7.04
CA LYS A 232 23.19 -5.36 -6.30
C LYS A 232 23.50 -4.45 -5.12
N ALA A 233 23.47 -3.14 -5.34
CA ALA A 233 23.73 -2.12 -4.34
C ALA A 233 23.14 -0.77 -4.74
N VAL A 234 23.01 0.14 -3.79
CA VAL A 234 22.72 1.55 -4.04
C VAL A 234 23.83 2.39 -3.42
N VAL A 235 24.38 3.31 -4.21
CA VAL A 235 25.43 4.24 -3.78
C VAL A 235 24.86 5.64 -3.76
N LYS A 236 25.00 6.34 -2.63
CA LYS A 236 24.66 7.74 -2.53
C LYS A 236 25.86 8.59 -2.95
N ASN A 237 25.69 9.41 -3.99
CA ASN A 237 26.72 10.26 -4.55
C ASN A 237 26.89 11.56 -3.75
N ALA A 238 28.00 12.26 -3.98
CA ALA A 238 28.34 13.50 -3.28
C ALA A 238 27.33 14.65 -3.57
N ASP A 239 26.66 14.61 -4.72
CA ASP A 239 25.62 15.58 -5.12
C ASP A 239 24.21 15.21 -4.60
N GLY A 240 24.11 14.11 -3.83
CA GLY A 240 22.86 13.61 -3.27
C GLY A 240 22.09 12.65 -4.18
N SER A 241 22.49 12.49 -5.44
CA SER A 241 21.91 11.50 -6.35
C SER A 241 22.23 10.06 -5.90
N LEU A 242 21.47 9.09 -6.40
CA LEU A 242 21.59 7.67 -6.08
C LEU A 242 22.01 6.90 -7.33
N THR A 243 23.02 6.05 -7.22
CA THR A 243 23.41 5.13 -8.28
C THR A 243 22.95 3.73 -7.90
N LEU A 244 21.98 3.19 -8.65
CA LEU A 244 21.55 1.79 -8.57
C LEU A 244 22.54 0.95 -9.39
N GLU A 245 23.25 0.05 -8.74
CA GLU A 245 24.12 -0.94 -9.37
C GLU A 245 23.36 -2.26 -9.55
N LEU A 246 23.54 -2.91 -10.71
CA LEU A 246 22.93 -4.20 -11.03
C LEU A 246 24.00 -5.32 -11.02
N GLU A 247 23.55 -6.57 -10.84
CA GLU A 247 24.43 -7.75 -10.81
C GLU A 247 25.19 -7.97 -12.14
N ASP A 248 24.61 -7.56 -13.26
CA ASP A 248 25.20 -7.69 -14.60
C ASP A 248 26.18 -6.57 -14.98
N GLY A 249 26.47 -5.66 -14.06
CA GLY A 249 27.41 -4.55 -14.24
C GLY A 249 26.77 -3.27 -14.80
N ARG A 250 25.51 -3.28 -15.20
CA ARG A 250 24.78 -2.03 -15.54
C ARG A 250 24.57 -1.19 -14.29
N SER A 251 24.45 0.12 -14.47
CA SER A 251 24.08 1.02 -13.39
C SER A 251 23.22 2.17 -13.92
N GLN A 252 22.44 2.81 -13.02
CA GLN A 252 21.61 3.95 -13.33
C GLN A 252 21.66 4.97 -12.19
N THR A 253 21.92 6.23 -12.54
CA THR A 253 21.93 7.32 -11.55
C THR A 253 20.62 8.10 -11.63
N VAL A 254 19.98 8.28 -10.49
CA VAL A 254 18.65 8.90 -10.33
C VAL A 254 18.63 9.83 -9.11
N ASP A 255 17.58 10.65 -8.99
CA ASP A 255 17.39 11.53 -7.84
C ASP A 255 16.53 10.85 -6.74
N CYS A 256 15.74 9.84 -7.11
CA CYS A 256 14.92 9.07 -6.19
C CYS A 256 14.86 7.61 -6.65
N LEU A 257 14.90 6.68 -5.69
CA LEU A 257 14.75 5.25 -5.94
C LEU A 257 13.60 4.72 -5.07
N ILE A 258 12.68 3.97 -5.71
CA ILE A 258 11.47 3.44 -5.08
C ILE A 258 11.49 1.92 -5.12
N TRP A 259 11.47 1.29 -3.95
CA TRP A 259 11.32 -0.16 -3.80
C TRP A 259 9.85 -0.56 -3.87
N ALA A 260 9.48 -1.29 -4.90
CA ALA A 260 8.12 -1.84 -5.11
C ALA A 260 8.17 -3.34 -5.41
N ILE A 261 9.05 -4.07 -4.69
CA ILE A 261 9.38 -5.48 -4.94
C ILE A 261 8.41 -6.49 -4.33
N GLY A 262 7.49 -6.02 -3.49
CA GLY A 262 6.47 -6.83 -2.85
C GLY A 262 6.01 -6.24 -1.52
N ARG A 263 5.18 -7.04 -0.82
CA ARG A 263 4.67 -6.70 0.51
C ARG A 263 4.74 -7.93 1.41
N GLU A 264 4.95 -7.70 2.69
CA GLU A 264 4.93 -8.72 3.72
C GLU A 264 3.84 -8.44 4.78
N PRO A 265 3.35 -9.47 5.51
CA PRO A 265 2.36 -9.28 6.55
C PRO A 265 2.83 -8.38 7.68
N ALA A 266 1.97 -7.48 8.16
CA ALA A 266 2.22 -6.69 9.35
C ALA A 266 1.72 -7.44 10.59
N THR A 267 2.37 -8.57 10.91
CA THR A 267 1.99 -9.47 12.01
C THR A 267 3.04 -9.53 13.12
N ASP A 268 4.07 -8.71 13.05
CA ASP A 268 5.11 -8.64 14.07
C ASP A 268 4.60 -7.87 15.31
N ASN A 269 5.27 -8.08 16.42
CA ASN A 269 5.14 -7.31 17.66
C ASN A 269 3.78 -7.39 18.37
N PHE A 270 2.76 -8.09 17.84
CA PHE A 270 1.50 -8.21 18.55
C PHE A 270 1.22 -9.60 19.19
N ASN A 271 2.30 -10.38 19.35
CA ASN A 271 2.31 -11.63 20.11
C ASN A 271 1.27 -12.66 19.59
N LEU A 272 1.20 -12.84 18.27
CA LEU A 272 0.26 -13.76 17.63
C LEU A 272 0.37 -15.21 18.18
N ALA A 273 1.54 -15.60 18.65
CA ALA A 273 1.75 -16.93 19.25
C ALA A 273 0.85 -17.22 20.47
N ALA A 274 0.47 -16.17 21.24
CA ALA A 274 -0.45 -16.32 22.37
C ALA A 274 -1.87 -16.76 21.96
N THR A 275 -2.23 -16.61 20.69
CA THR A 275 -3.55 -16.99 20.17
C THR A 275 -3.66 -18.45 19.72
N GLY A 276 -2.53 -19.16 19.60
CA GLY A 276 -2.47 -20.50 19.02
C GLY A 276 -2.63 -20.55 17.49
N VAL A 277 -2.75 -19.39 16.81
CA VAL A 277 -2.83 -19.30 15.35
C VAL A 277 -1.51 -19.73 14.74
N LYS A 278 -1.55 -20.69 13.83
CA LYS A 278 -0.39 -21.16 13.08
C LYS A 278 -0.12 -20.23 11.89
N THR A 279 1.12 -19.82 11.75
CA THR A 279 1.60 -19.08 10.57
C THR A 279 2.48 -19.98 9.70
N ASN A 280 2.50 -19.74 8.40
CA ASN A 280 3.47 -20.37 7.50
C ASN A 280 4.81 -19.59 7.54
N GLU A 281 5.81 -20.08 6.81
CA GLU A 281 7.16 -19.46 6.71
C GLU A 281 7.15 -17.99 6.23
N LYS A 282 6.06 -17.56 5.58
CA LYS A 282 5.86 -16.17 5.14
C LYS A 282 5.04 -15.35 6.14
N ALA A 283 4.91 -15.79 7.39
CA ALA A 283 4.09 -15.16 8.42
C ALA A 283 2.62 -14.93 8.02
N THR A 284 2.16 -15.57 6.93
CA THR A 284 0.73 -15.65 6.59
C THR A 284 0.09 -16.77 7.39
N SER A 285 -1.07 -16.51 7.99
CA SER A 285 -1.82 -17.57 8.67
C SER A 285 -2.17 -18.68 7.68
N SER A 286 -1.96 -19.92 8.11
CA SER A 286 -2.65 -21.04 7.47
C SER A 286 -4.12 -20.93 7.84
N LEU A 287 -5.00 -20.76 6.86
CA LEU A 287 -6.45 -20.82 7.07
C LEU A 287 -6.78 -22.17 7.70
N ILE A 288 -7.17 -22.15 8.97
CA ILE A 288 -7.89 -23.28 9.52
C ILE A 288 -9.24 -23.24 8.81
N SER A 289 -9.58 -24.30 8.10
CA SER A 289 -10.90 -24.51 7.52
C SER A 289 -11.94 -24.72 8.61
N SER A 290 -12.26 -23.68 9.36
CA SER A 290 -13.46 -23.70 10.20
C SER A 290 -14.63 -23.36 9.28
N ARG A 291 -15.63 -24.23 9.29
CA ARG A 291 -16.86 -24.22 8.49
C ARG A 291 -17.79 -23.06 8.89
N THR A 292 -17.31 -21.84 8.90
CA THR A 292 -18.21 -20.68 8.95
C THR A 292 -18.26 -20.10 7.54
N PRO A 293 -19.45 -19.93 6.94
CA PRO A 293 -19.60 -19.30 5.63
C PRO A 293 -19.35 -17.80 5.81
N THR A 294 -18.10 -17.43 5.85
CA THR A 294 -17.69 -16.03 5.87
C THR A 294 -17.09 -15.70 4.54
N CYS A 295 -17.59 -14.62 3.95
CA CYS A 295 -17.08 -13.93 2.80
C CYS A 295 -15.69 -14.41 2.38
N ARG A 296 -15.56 -14.88 1.15
CA ARG A 296 -14.27 -14.96 0.46
C ARG A 296 -13.70 -13.54 0.41
N ALA A 297 -13.05 -13.13 1.49
CA ALA A 297 -12.23 -11.93 1.46
C ALA A 297 -11.06 -12.23 0.53
N SER A 298 -10.99 -11.52 -0.56
CA SER A 298 -9.93 -11.58 -1.57
C SER A 298 -8.58 -11.08 -1.07
N THR A 299 -8.41 -10.96 0.24
CA THR A 299 -7.16 -10.53 0.86
C THR A 299 -6.72 -11.57 1.88
N ARG A 300 -5.60 -12.20 1.62
CA ARG A 300 -4.91 -13.21 2.45
C ARG A 300 -4.45 -12.69 3.83
N TRP A 301 -5.01 -11.60 4.34
CA TRP A 301 -4.46 -10.80 5.43
C TRP A 301 -5.42 -10.57 6.61
N ALA A 302 -6.53 -11.28 6.65
CA ALA A 302 -7.49 -11.19 7.75
C ALA A 302 -7.77 -12.57 8.37
N ILE A 303 -7.79 -12.62 9.70
CA ILE A 303 -8.06 -13.83 10.49
C ILE A 303 -9.11 -13.49 11.52
N THR A 304 -10.13 -14.32 11.67
CA THR A 304 -11.08 -14.19 12.77
C THR A 304 -10.81 -15.27 13.81
N LEU A 305 -10.63 -14.89 15.05
CA LEU A 305 -10.59 -15.76 16.21
C LEU A 305 -12.00 -15.82 16.80
N ALA A 306 -12.53 -17.01 16.97
CA ALA A 306 -13.84 -17.26 17.55
C ALA A 306 -13.72 -18.28 18.71
N PRO A 307 -14.65 -18.30 19.67
CA PRO A 307 -14.66 -19.30 20.72
C PRO A 307 -14.63 -20.71 20.14
N SER A 308 -13.83 -21.58 20.72
CA SER A 308 -13.93 -23.02 20.48
C SER A 308 -15.25 -23.50 21.04
N SER A 309 -16.17 -23.94 20.18
CA SER A 309 -17.39 -24.61 20.55
C SER A 309 -17.15 -25.94 21.26
#